data_24b05adfa24a2077e59497eab0b364d2
#
_entry.id   24b05adfa24a2077e59497eab0b364d2
#
_cell.length_a   1.000
_cell.length_b   1.000
_cell.length_c   1.000
_cell.angle_alpha   90.00
_cell.angle_beta   90.00
_cell.angle_gamma   90.00
#
_symmetry.space_group_name_H-M   'P 1'
#
loop_
_entity.id
_entity.type
_entity.pdbx_description
1 polymer ?
#
loop_
_entity_poly.entity_id
_entity_poly.type
_entity_poly.pdbx_seq_one_letter_code
_entity_poly.pdbx_strand_id
1 'polypeptide(L)'
;MLPNAFIDKPKKPTAAELTAALGPAKALWDQLLTGLADEHNLTVQEWNSYSRKAGWSLRLKLKDRNILYLTPCRGCFFVSFALGDKAVQAARQSRLPPSVIKTINEAKRYAEGTGVRMEMKKPKDIEIAKQLAAIKLAH
;
A
#
# COMPACT_ATOMS: atom_id res chain seq x y z
N MET A 1 -12.18 1.77 10.80
CA MET A 1 -11.28 2.11 9.68
C MET A 1 -11.74 3.41 9.02
N LEU A 2 -10.81 4.32 8.77
CA LEU A 2 -11.12 5.60 8.14
C LEU A 2 -11.45 5.40 6.66
N PRO A 3 -12.43 6.14 6.12
CA PRO A 3 -12.75 6.06 4.70
C PRO A 3 -11.67 6.74 3.85
N ASN A 4 -11.62 6.34 2.58
CA ASN A 4 -10.79 7.01 1.59
C ASN A 4 -11.15 8.50 1.53
N ALA A 5 -10.14 9.37 1.50
CA ALA A 5 -10.34 10.83 1.48
C ALA A 5 -10.92 11.34 0.14
N PHE A 6 -10.83 10.55 -0.93
CA PHE A 6 -11.19 10.98 -2.28
C PHE A 6 -12.30 10.12 -2.90
N ILE A 7 -13.37 9.93 -2.16
CA ILE A 7 -14.60 9.31 -2.67
C ILE A 7 -15.41 10.35 -3.43
N ASP A 8 -16.28 9.89 -4.34
CA ASP A 8 -17.16 10.75 -5.16
C ASP A 8 -16.43 11.85 -5.93
N LYS A 9 -15.16 11.60 -6.28
CA LYS A 9 -14.32 12.56 -6.99
C LYS A 9 -14.14 12.10 -8.45
N PRO A 10 -14.56 12.91 -9.43
CA PRO A 10 -14.48 12.49 -10.84
C PRO A 10 -13.07 12.47 -11.42
N LYS A 11 -12.14 13.25 -10.84
CA LYS A 11 -10.76 13.31 -11.31
C LYS A 11 -9.80 12.88 -10.21
N LYS A 12 -8.64 12.34 -10.59
CA LYS A 12 -7.61 11.97 -9.63
C LYS A 12 -7.20 13.15 -8.75
N PRO A 13 -6.78 12.91 -7.50
CA PRO A 13 -6.37 13.99 -6.61
C PRO A 13 -5.12 14.69 -7.13
N THR A 14 -5.06 16.00 -6.91
CA THR A 14 -3.86 16.78 -7.18
C THR A 14 -2.86 16.62 -6.03
N ALA A 15 -1.61 17.02 -6.27
CA ALA A 15 -0.60 17.01 -5.21
C ALA A 15 -1.01 17.87 -4.00
N ALA A 16 -1.62 19.03 -4.25
CA ALA A 16 -2.10 19.90 -3.18
C ALA A 16 -3.23 19.26 -2.37
N GLU A 17 -4.17 18.62 -3.06
CA GLU A 17 -5.28 17.91 -2.41
C GLU A 17 -4.78 16.76 -1.54
N LEU A 18 -3.81 15.99 -2.05
CA LEU A 18 -3.21 14.89 -1.33
C LEU A 18 -2.50 15.37 -0.07
N THR A 19 -1.69 16.41 -0.18
CA THR A 19 -0.98 17.00 0.95
C THR A 19 -1.97 17.48 2.03
N ALA A 20 -3.02 18.16 1.62
CA ALA A 20 -4.04 18.67 2.54
C ALA A 20 -4.76 17.52 3.27
N ALA A 21 -5.11 16.45 2.57
CA ALA A 21 -5.80 15.32 3.17
C ALA A 21 -4.90 14.55 4.13
N LEU A 22 -3.68 14.24 3.74
CA LEU A 22 -2.75 13.45 4.55
C LEU A 22 -2.21 14.23 5.77
N GLY A 23 -2.04 15.56 5.65
CA GLY A 23 -1.46 16.34 6.73
C GLY A 23 -0.10 15.80 7.15
N PRO A 24 0.15 15.58 8.46
CA PRO A 24 1.45 15.05 8.92
C PRO A 24 1.83 13.70 8.31
N ALA A 25 0.87 12.89 7.88
CA ALA A 25 1.13 11.60 7.26
C ALA A 25 1.78 11.72 5.88
N LYS A 26 1.78 12.91 5.28
CA LYS A 26 2.40 13.14 3.96
C LYS A 26 3.90 12.81 3.99
N ALA A 27 4.58 13.08 5.09
CA ALA A 27 6.00 12.76 5.23
C ALA A 27 6.25 11.25 5.11
N LEU A 28 5.40 10.42 5.74
CA LEU A 28 5.49 8.97 5.64
C LEU A 28 5.16 8.47 4.24
N TRP A 29 4.17 9.07 3.59
CA TRP A 29 3.82 8.77 2.21
C TRP A 29 5.01 9.00 1.28
N ASP A 30 5.64 10.16 1.37
CA ASP A 30 6.81 10.49 0.54
C ASP A 30 7.99 9.58 0.84
N GLN A 31 8.21 9.25 2.11
CA GLN A 31 9.28 8.35 2.54
C GLN A 31 9.11 6.96 1.92
N LEU A 32 7.89 6.45 1.91
CA LEU A 32 7.60 5.14 1.30
C LEU A 32 7.84 5.15 -0.20
N LEU A 33 7.31 6.16 -0.91
CA LEU A 33 7.49 6.25 -2.36
C LEU A 33 8.96 6.40 -2.74
N THR A 34 9.70 7.25 -2.03
CA THR A 34 11.14 7.44 -2.28
C THR A 34 11.91 6.16 -2.02
N GLY A 35 11.63 5.49 -0.89
CA GLY A 35 12.30 4.24 -0.54
C GLY A 35 12.05 3.13 -1.55
N LEU A 36 10.83 2.99 -2.02
CA LEU A 36 10.49 1.97 -3.02
C LEU A 36 11.12 2.27 -4.38
N ALA A 37 11.19 3.54 -4.76
CA ALA A 37 11.86 3.93 -6.01
C ALA A 37 13.37 3.66 -5.94
N ASP A 38 14.01 4.05 -4.84
CA ASP A 38 15.46 3.91 -4.68
C ASP A 38 15.90 2.47 -4.49
N GLU A 39 15.17 1.69 -3.71
CA GLU A 39 15.58 0.33 -3.34
C GLU A 39 15.09 -0.75 -4.30
N HIS A 40 13.98 -0.51 -5.00
CA HIS A 40 13.31 -1.54 -5.82
C HIS A 40 12.93 -1.07 -7.22
N ASN A 41 13.31 0.14 -7.62
CA ASN A 41 12.94 0.72 -8.91
C ASN A 41 11.42 0.79 -9.16
N LEU A 42 10.63 0.90 -8.08
CA LEU A 42 9.19 1.06 -8.20
C LEU A 42 8.86 2.53 -8.44
N THR A 43 8.95 2.96 -9.70
CA THR A 43 8.76 4.35 -10.09
C THR A 43 7.46 4.61 -10.84
N VAL A 44 6.80 3.55 -11.32
CA VAL A 44 5.55 3.70 -12.06
C VAL A 44 4.39 3.86 -11.07
N GLN A 45 3.73 5.00 -11.13
CA GLN A 45 2.62 5.36 -10.27
C GLN A 45 1.38 5.60 -11.11
N GLU A 46 0.27 5.00 -10.71
CA GLU A 46 -0.99 5.13 -11.45
C GLU A 46 -2.14 5.32 -10.45
N TRP A 47 -2.82 6.47 -10.54
CA TRP A 47 -4.04 6.68 -9.78
C TRP A 47 -5.19 5.89 -10.42
N ASN A 48 -5.95 5.19 -9.59
CA ASN A 48 -7.09 4.41 -10.04
C ASN A 48 -8.26 4.51 -9.08
N SER A 49 -9.47 4.50 -9.64
CA SER A 49 -10.70 4.47 -8.86
C SER A 49 -11.62 3.41 -9.46
N TYR A 50 -11.96 2.38 -8.68
CA TYR A 50 -12.87 1.32 -9.11
C TYR A 50 -14.32 1.82 -9.22
N SER A 51 -14.69 2.75 -8.34
CA SER A 51 -16.02 3.33 -8.29
C SER A 51 -15.96 4.62 -7.47
N ARG A 52 -17.01 5.42 -7.56
CA ARG A 52 -17.11 6.65 -6.77
C ARG A 52 -17.01 6.36 -5.26
N LYS A 53 -17.66 5.30 -4.81
CA LYS A 53 -17.70 4.94 -3.39
C LYS A 53 -16.36 4.41 -2.89
N ALA A 54 -15.63 3.71 -3.74
CA ALA A 54 -14.31 3.17 -3.37
C ALA A 54 -13.26 4.27 -3.21
N GLY A 55 -13.36 5.32 -4.04
CA GLY A 55 -12.40 6.41 -4.05
C GLY A 55 -11.13 6.10 -4.82
N TRP A 56 -10.17 7.01 -4.74
CA TRP A 56 -8.91 6.93 -5.48
C TRP A 56 -7.81 6.28 -4.65
N SER A 57 -7.05 5.40 -5.29
CA SER A 57 -5.85 4.78 -4.70
C SER A 57 -4.70 4.86 -5.67
N LEU A 58 -3.49 4.97 -5.15
CA LEU A 58 -2.27 5.01 -5.96
C LEU A 58 -1.73 3.59 -6.09
N ARG A 59 -1.60 3.12 -7.33
CA ARG A 59 -0.95 1.85 -7.64
C ARG A 59 0.53 2.07 -7.89
N LEU A 60 1.36 1.25 -7.28
CA LEU A 60 2.77 1.18 -7.63
C LEU A 60 2.99 -0.10 -8.43
N LYS A 61 3.57 0.05 -9.61
CA LYS A 61 3.69 -1.04 -10.58
C LYS A 61 5.15 -1.27 -10.96
N LEU A 62 5.47 -2.52 -11.23
CA LEU A 62 6.70 -2.89 -11.92
C LEU A 62 6.28 -3.51 -13.25
N LYS A 63 6.56 -2.82 -14.37
CA LYS A 63 6.00 -3.16 -15.68
C LYS A 63 4.47 -3.15 -15.58
N ASP A 64 3.81 -4.22 -15.96
CA ASP A 64 2.35 -4.33 -15.88
C ASP A 64 1.84 -4.94 -14.58
N ARG A 65 2.74 -5.30 -13.67
CA ARG A 65 2.37 -5.95 -12.42
C ARG A 65 2.13 -4.93 -11.32
N ASN A 66 0.95 -5.00 -10.70
CA ASN A 66 0.63 -4.19 -9.52
C ASN A 66 1.35 -4.79 -8.31
N ILE A 67 2.18 -3.99 -7.65
CA ILE A 67 2.94 -4.45 -6.49
C ILE A 67 2.21 -4.11 -5.20
N LEU A 68 1.82 -2.84 -5.04
CA LEU A 68 1.06 -2.41 -3.87
C LEU A 68 0.16 -1.23 -4.22
N TYR A 69 -0.78 -0.95 -3.30
CA TYR A 69 -1.73 0.14 -3.43
C TYR A 69 -1.62 1.03 -2.19
N LEU A 70 -1.62 2.34 -2.39
CA LEU A 70 -1.69 3.32 -1.31
C LEU A 70 -3.06 3.99 -1.33
N THR A 71 -3.79 3.90 -0.23
CA THR A 71 -5.13 4.48 -0.10
C THR A 71 -5.07 5.66 0.85
N PRO A 72 -5.19 6.91 0.35
CA PRO A 72 -5.14 8.08 1.22
C PRO A 72 -6.44 8.24 2.00
N CYS A 73 -6.28 8.55 3.28
CA CYS A 73 -7.37 8.89 4.17
C CYS A 73 -7.08 10.28 4.75
N ARG A 74 -7.96 10.79 5.60
CA ARG A 74 -7.67 12.07 6.26
C ARG A 74 -6.77 11.82 7.47
N GLY A 75 -5.54 12.32 7.38
CA GLY A 75 -4.55 12.20 8.44
C GLY A 75 -3.80 10.89 8.50
N CYS A 76 -4.05 9.97 7.57
CA CYS A 76 -3.34 8.69 7.49
C CYS A 76 -3.47 8.08 6.09
N PHE A 77 -2.79 6.95 5.87
CA PHE A 77 -3.02 6.16 4.67
C PHE A 77 -2.83 4.68 4.95
N PHE A 78 -3.41 3.88 4.09
CA PHE A 78 -3.27 2.42 4.15
C PHE A 78 -2.43 1.94 2.98
N VAL A 79 -1.69 0.86 3.22
CA VAL A 79 -0.96 0.13 2.18
C VAL A 79 -1.59 -1.24 2.05
N SER A 80 -1.86 -1.65 0.83
CA SER A 80 -2.49 -2.94 0.54
C SER A 80 -1.66 -3.74 -0.44
N PHE A 81 -1.62 -5.05 -0.21
CA PHE A 81 -0.96 -6.02 -1.08
C PHE A 81 -1.92 -7.15 -1.39
N ALA A 82 -1.82 -7.71 -2.60
CA ALA A 82 -2.38 -9.01 -2.93
C ALA A 82 -1.20 -9.98 -3.04
N LEU A 83 -1.01 -10.84 -2.03
CA LEU A 83 0.13 -11.75 -1.96
C LEU A 83 -0.24 -13.13 -2.47
N GLY A 84 0.49 -13.63 -3.47
CA GLY A 84 0.34 -15.00 -3.92
C GLY A 84 0.81 -15.99 -2.87
N ASP A 85 0.54 -17.28 -3.06
CA ASP A 85 0.85 -18.31 -2.06
C ASP A 85 2.34 -18.37 -1.73
N LYS A 86 3.22 -18.22 -2.72
CA LYS A 86 4.67 -18.20 -2.49
C LYS A 86 5.11 -17.01 -1.66
N ALA A 87 4.53 -15.84 -1.92
CA ALA A 87 4.83 -14.64 -1.14
C ALA A 87 4.34 -14.78 0.30
N VAL A 88 3.17 -15.37 0.51
CA VAL A 88 2.65 -15.64 1.86
C VAL A 88 3.60 -16.56 2.63
N GLN A 89 4.08 -17.63 1.99
CA GLN A 89 5.03 -18.55 2.63
C GLN A 89 6.36 -17.85 2.96
N ALA A 90 6.86 -17.06 2.03
CA ALA A 90 8.09 -16.29 2.27
C ALA A 90 7.90 -15.30 3.43
N ALA A 91 6.76 -14.65 3.52
CA ALA A 91 6.44 -13.71 4.61
C ALA A 91 6.41 -14.43 5.95
N ARG A 92 5.81 -15.63 6.02
CA ARG A 92 5.75 -16.44 7.25
C ARG A 92 7.12 -16.85 7.74
N GLN A 93 8.09 -17.01 6.83
CA GLN A 93 9.45 -17.43 7.15
C GLN A 93 10.39 -16.23 7.35
N SER A 94 9.89 -15.03 7.20
CA SER A 94 10.68 -13.80 7.33
C SER A 94 10.69 -13.30 8.78
N ARG A 95 11.46 -12.21 9.00
CA ARG A 95 11.57 -11.55 10.30
C ARG A 95 10.50 -10.46 10.51
N LEU A 96 9.37 -10.60 9.86
CA LEU A 96 8.27 -9.67 10.09
C LEU A 96 7.75 -9.78 11.53
N PRO A 97 7.26 -8.66 12.12
CA PRO A 97 6.68 -8.72 13.46
C PRO A 97 5.53 -9.72 13.56
N PRO A 98 5.35 -10.39 14.71
CA PRO A 98 4.25 -11.35 14.88
C PRO A 98 2.87 -10.78 14.56
N SER A 99 2.64 -9.50 14.83
CA SER A 99 1.38 -8.83 14.51
C SER A 99 1.11 -8.79 13.00
N VAL A 100 2.15 -8.61 12.20
CA VAL A 100 2.05 -8.62 10.74
C VAL A 100 1.77 -10.03 10.23
N ILE A 101 2.48 -11.01 10.76
CA ILE A 101 2.25 -12.43 10.40
C ILE A 101 0.81 -12.84 10.73
N LYS A 102 0.31 -12.42 11.89
CA LYS A 102 -1.09 -12.66 12.27
C LYS A 102 -2.06 -12.03 11.27
N THR A 103 -1.81 -10.79 10.86
CA THR A 103 -2.62 -10.11 9.86
C THR A 103 -2.65 -10.89 8.55
N ILE A 104 -1.51 -11.40 8.10
CA ILE A 104 -1.43 -12.21 6.88
C ILE A 104 -2.21 -13.52 7.02
N ASN A 105 -2.07 -14.20 8.16
CA ASN A 105 -2.74 -15.47 8.41
C ASN A 105 -4.26 -15.34 8.50
N GLU A 106 -4.76 -14.21 8.98
CA GLU A 106 -6.19 -13.94 9.11
C GLU A 106 -6.78 -13.26 7.86
N ALA A 107 -5.94 -12.87 6.91
CA ALA A 107 -6.38 -12.14 5.73
C ALA A 107 -7.18 -13.02 4.78
N LYS A 108 -8.18 -12.42 4.14
CA LYS A 108 -9.01 -13.11 3.17
C LYS A 108 -8.23 -13.36 1.88
N ARG A 109 -8.40 -14.56 1.32
CA ARG A 109 -7.83 -14.92 0.03
C ARG A 109 -8.82 -14.58 -1.09
N TYR A 110 -8.33 -13.84 -2.08
CA TYR A 110 -9.06 -13.50 -3.30
C TYR A 110 -8.40 -14.19 -4.50
N ALA A 111 -9.01 -14.05 -5.69
CA ALA A 111 -8.44 -14.60 -6.92
C ALA A 111 -7.02 -14.08 -7.20
N GLU A 112 -6.77 -12.81 -6.86
CA GLU A 112 -5.47 -12.16 -7.08
C GLU A 112 -4.43 -12.52 -6.02
N GLY A 113 -4.84 -13.12 -4.91
CA GLY A 113 -3.99 -13.49 -3.79
C GLY A 113 -4.60 -13.13 -2.44
N THR A 114 -3.79 -13.27 -1.40
CA THR A 114 -4.18 -12.92 -0.04
C THR A 114 -4.12 -11.41 0.13
N GLY A 115 -5.24 -10.79 0.48
CA GLY A 115 -5.35 -9.34 0.65
C GLY A 115 -4.86 -8.89 2.01
N VAL A 116 -3.72 -8.22 2.05
CA VAL A 116 -3.14 -7.68 3.28
C VAL A 116 -3.25 -6.16 3.24
N ARG A 117 -3.80 -5.56 4.29
CA ARG A 117 -3.99 -4.12 4.38
C ARG A 117 -3.51 -3.62 5.73
N MET A 118 -2.68 -2.56 5.71
CA MET A 118 -2.09 -2.01 6.93
C MET A 118 -2.16 -0.50 6.93
N GLU A 119 -2.44 0.09 8.10
CA GLU A 119 -2.37 1.53 8.28
C GLU A 119 -0.94 1.97 8.55
N MET A 120 -0.51 3.04 7.86
CA MET A 120 0.83 3.61 8.05
C MET A 120 0.77 4.73 9.07
N LYS A 121 1.31 4.49 10.26
CA LYS A 121 1.24 5.42 11.40
C LYS A 121 2.61 5.97 11.80
N LYS A 122 3.70 5.22 11.55
CA LYS A 122 5.03 5.55 12.06
C LYS A 122 6.10 5.01 11.11
N PRO A 123 7.36 5.47 11.23
CA PRO A 123 8.44 5.01 10.34
C PRO A 123 8.64 3.50 10.30
N LYS A 124 8.41 2.80 11.39
CA LYS A 124 8.51 1.34 11.43
C LYS A 124 7.53 0.68 10.46
N ASP A 125 6.33 1.24 10.31
CA ASP A 125 5.33 0.71 9.39
C ASP A 125 5.81 0.84 7.94
N ILE A 126 6.53 1.90 7.63
CA ILE A 126 7.13 2.09 6.30
C ILE A 126 8.15 1.00 6.01
N GLU A 127 9.00 0.65 6.97
CA GLU A 127 9.98 -0.42 6.81
C GLU A 127 9.30 -1.78 6.58
N ILE A 128 8.21 -2.05 7.29
CA ILE A 128 7.41 -3.26 7.09
C ILE A 128 6.81 -3.29 5.68
N ALA A 129 6.25 -2.18 5.22
CA ALA A 129 5.68 -2.09 3.87
C ALA A 129 6.75 -2.33 2.80
N LYS A 130 7.94 -1.78 2.97
CA LYS A 130 9.06 -2.01 2.05
C LYS A 130 9.49 -3.48 2.05
N GLN A 131 9.52 -4.11 3.21
CA GLN A 131 9.86 -5.53 3.33
C GLN A 131 8.83 -6.42 2.62
N LEU A 132 7.54 -6.13 2.77
CA LEU A 132 6.48 -6.86 2.08
C LEU A 132 6.54 -6.63 0.56
N ALA A 133 6.87 -5.41 0.13
CA ALA A 133 7.06 -5.13 -1.29
C ALA A 133 8.21 -5.96 -1.88
N ALA A 134 9.33 -6.06 -1.15
CA ALA A 134 10.47 -6.90 -1.56
C ALA A 134 10.07 -8.37 -1.67
N ILE A 135 9.30 -8.87 -0.74
CA ILE A 135 8.79 -10.25 -0.77
C ILE A 135 7.90 -10.46 -1.99
N LYS A 136 6.98 -9.55 -2.26
CA LYS A 136 6.11 -9.66 -3.43
C LYS A 136 6.89 -9.61 -4.74
N LEU A 137 7.90 -8.75 -4.82
CA LEU A 137 8.74 -8.62 -6.02
C LEU A 137 9.53 -9.89 -6.29
N ALA A 138 9.96 -10.61 -5.25
CA ALA A 138 10.75 -11.83 -5.37
C ALA A 138 9.90 -13.07 -5.69
N HIS A 139 8.61 -12.98 -5.52
CA HIS A 139 7.68 -14.10 -5.67
C HIS A 139 6.45 -13.72 -6.49
#